data_1109babaffedcf564b581f4985d447ce
#
_entry.id   1109babaffedcf564b581f4985d447ce
#
_cell.length_a   1.000
_cell.length_b   1.000
_cell.length_c   1.000
_cell.angle_alpha   90.00
_cell.angle_beta   90.00
_cell.angle_gamma   90.00
#
_symmetry.space_group_name_H-M   'P 1'
#
loop_
_entity.id
_entity.type
_entity.pdbx_description
1 polymer ?
#
loop_
_entity_poly.entity_id
_entity_poly.type
_entity_poly.pdbx_seq_one_letter_code
_entity_poly.pdbx_strand_id
1 'polypeptide(L)'
;MQQATGAQWEYVPYKGGSQAVTDTIGGQTQIIMNGLLATLPHIKSGKLRAVAISKGERMKLVPDIPTISEQGVKGFESGTWQGVMAPATMTDPVAERLAMLMAQIVTQPDVTAQLNEQGAEIVTRNPAELAQFFASERARWAKVVESTNIKLD
;
A
#
# COMPACT_ATOMS: atom_id res chain seq x y z
N MET A 1 -9.79 10.55 1.26
CA MET A 1 -10.13 10.93 2.66
C MET A 1 -10.86 12.28 2.70
N GLN A 2 -10.26 13.42 2.37
CA GLN A 2 -10.92 14.75 2.42
C GLN A 2 -12.31 14.74 1.77
N GLN A 3 -12.45 14.21 0.56
CA GLN A 3 -13.75 14.11 -0.13
C GLN A 3 -14.78 13.28 0.62
N ALA A 4 -14.33 12.21 1.29
CA ALA A 4 -15.22 11.29 2.00
C ALA A 4 -15.62 11.77 3.39
N THR A 5 -14.84 12.66 4.00
CA THR A 5 -15.03 13.11 5.38
C THR A 5 -15.40 14.58 5.51
N GLY A 6 -15.19 15.38 4.45
CA GLY A 6 -15.28 16.84 4.51
C GLY A 6 -14.16 17.50 5.32
N ALA A 7 -13.23 16.73 5.88
CA ALA A 7 -12.11 17.27 6.66
C ALA A 7 -11.18 18.09 5.75
N GLN A 8 -10.72 19.23 6.25
CA GLN A 8 -9.74 20.06 5.57
C GLN A 8 -8.38 19.85 6.21
N TRP A 9 -7.42 19.41 5.42
CA TRP A 9 -6.01 19.22 5.80
C TRP A 9 -5.12 19.83 4.73
N GLU A 10 -3.99 20.31 5.16
CA GLU A 10 -2.92 20.73 4.29
C GLU A 10 -2.11 19.52 3.88
N TYR A 11 -1.88 19.36 2.57
CA TYR A 11 -1.06 18.28 2.04
C TYR A 11 0.39 18.75 1.93
N VAL A 12 1.29 18.04 2.60
CA VAL A 12 2.74 18.28 2.53
C VAL A 12 3.37 17.19 1.65
N PRO A 13 3.83 17.54 0.43
CA PRO A 13 4.44 16.57 -0.47
C PRO A 13 5.84 16.19 -0.02
N TYR A 14 6.18 14.91 -0.12
CA TYR A 14 7.51 14.36 0.13
C TYR A 14 8.00 13.53 -1.06
N LYS A 15 9.31 13.54 -1.31
CA LYS A 15 9.93 12.73 -2.37
C LYS A 15 9.95 11.23 -2.05
N GLY A 16 9.60 10.83 -0.82
CA GLY A 16 9.53 9.44 -0.40
C GLY A 16 8.98 9.27 1.00
N GLY A 17 8.45 8.09 1.29
CA GLY A 17 7.76 7.79 2.55
C GLY A 17 8.66 7.87 3.79
N SER A 18 9.95 7.58 3.68
CA SER A 18 10.87 7.59 4.83
C SER A 18 11.07 8.99 5.43
N GLN A 19 11.18 10.02 4.57
CA GLN A 19 11.28 11.40 5.03
C GLN A 19 9.99 11.83 5.73
N ALA A 20 8.84 11.54 5.14
CA ALA A 20 7.53 11.83 5.75
C ALA A 20 7.37 11.17 7.14
N VAL A 21 7.85 9.92 7.30
CA VAL A 21 7.85 9.22 8.60
C VAL A 21 8.71 9.97 9.61
N THR A 22 9.93 10.37 9.23
CA THR A 22 10.84 11.10 10.12
C THR A 22 10.23 12.42 10.59
N ASP A 23 9.67 13.19 9.68
CA ASP A 23 9.07 14.49 9.97
C ASP A 23 7.80 14.36 10.82
N THR A 24 7.02 13.29 10.62
CA THR A 24 5.85 13.01 11.48
C THR A 24 6.30 12.63 12.90
N ILE A 25 7.35 11.83 13.05
CA ILE A 25 7.93 11.50 14.36
C ILE A 25 8.49 12.75 15.04
N GLY A 26 9.08 13.66 14.25
CA GLY A 26 9.59 14.96 14.72
C GLY A 26 8.52 16.00 15.01
N GLY A 27 7.23 15.70 14.73
CA GLY A 27 6.10 16.62 14.97
C GLY A 27 5.94 17.72 13.91
N GLN A 28 6.67 17.66 12.78
CA GLN A 28 6.53 18.63 11.67
C GLN A 28 5.19 18.41 10.94
N THR A 29 4.69 17.17 10.91
CA THR A 29 3.36 16.84 10.42
C THR A 29 2.60 16.05 11.48
N GLN A 30 1.26 16.19 11.51
CA GLN A 30 0.40 15.58 12.54
C GLN A 30 -0.12 14.21 12.13
N ILE A 31 -0.23 13.96 10.83
CA ILE A 31 -0.81 12.72 10.27
C ILE A 31 0.01 12.30 9.05
N ILE A 32 0.21 11.01 8.94
CA ILE A 32 0.83 10.40 7.75
C ILE A 32 -0.03 9.24 7.25
N MET A 33 -0.22 9.16 5.93
CA MET A 33 -0.71 7.95 5.26
C MET A 33 0.46 7.30 4.52
N ASN A 34 0.95 6.20 5.04
CA ASN A 34 2.10 5.50 4.46
C ASN A 34 1.92 3.97 4.57
N GLY A 35 2.71 3.22 3.83
CA GLY A 35 2.70 1.76 3.91
C GLY A 35 3.14 1.24 5.28
N LEU A 36 2.51 0.14 5.72
CA LEU A 36 2.79 -0.47 7.02
C LEU A 36 4.25 -0.92 7.13
N LEU A 37 4.85 -1.38 6.03
CA LEU A 37 6.26 -1.75 5.94
C LEU A 37 7.19 -0.64 6.48
N ALA A 38 6.92 0.61 6.15
CA ALA A 38 7.74 1.74 6.58
C ALA A 38 7.39 2.24 7.99
N THR A 39 6.19 1.97 8.49
CA THR A 39 5.69 2.56 9.74
C THR A 39 5.65 1.57 10.91
N LEU A 40 5.56 0.27 10.65
CA LEU A 40 5.40 -0.76 11.68
C LEU A 40 6.50 -0.75 12.76
N PRO A 41 7.81 -0.60 12.43
CA PRO A 41 8.84 -0.51 13.46
C PRO A 41 8.65 0.68 14.41
N HIS A 42 8.15 1.79 13.88
CA HIS A 42 7.90 3.01 14.65
C HIS A 42 6.62 2.91 15.48
N ILE A 43 5.62 2.17 15.00
CA ILE A 43 4.41 1.84 15.78
C ILE A 43 4.78 0.91 16.94
N LYS A 44 5.55 -0.16 16.68
CA LYS A 44 6.01 -1.11 17.71
C LYS A 44 6.88 -0.43 18.78
N SER A 45 7.68 0.57 18.40
CA SER A 45 8.52 1.33 19.35
C SER A 45 7.78 2.51 20.01
N GLY A 46 6.48 2.70 19.74
CA GLY A 46 5.68 3.79 20.33
C GLY A 46 5.98 5.19 19.79
N LYS A 47 6.83 5.32 18.75
CA LYS A 47 7.15 6.61 18.12
C LYS A 47 6.03 7.11 17.20
N LEU A 48 5.22 6.21 16.68
CA LEU A 48 4.01 6.51 15.92
C LEU A 48 2.82 5.78 16.55
N ARG A 49 1.67 6.42 16.51
CA ARG A 49 0.39 5.83 16.86
C ARG A 49 -0.39 5.49 15.59
N ALA A 50 -0.67 4.20 15.39
CA ALA A 50 -1.57 3.80 14.33
C ALA A 50 -3.02 4.13 14.70
N VAL A 51 -3.71 4.83 13.82
CA VAL A 51 -5.11 5.25 14.01
C VAL A 51 -6.06 4.30 13.29
N ALA A 52 -5.73 3.95 12.05
CA ALA A 52 -6.51 3.01 11.23
C ALA A 52 -5.66 2.49 10.08
N ILE A 53 -6.09 1.40 9.47
CA ILE A 53 -5.54 0.86 8.22
C ILE A 53 -6.52 1.08 7.07
N SER A 54 -5.99 1.24 5.86
CA SER A 54 -6.76 1.52 4.65
C SER A 54 -7.17 0.27 3.86
N LYS A 55 -7.18 -0.89 4.50
CA LYS A 55 -7.68 -2.15 3.90
C LYS A 55 -9.18 -2.34 4.18
N GLY A 56 -9.82 -3.20 3.39
CA GLY A 56 -11.23 -3.58 3.60
C GLY A 56 -11.45 -4.35 4.89
N GLU A 57 -10.44 -5.09 5.36
CA GLU A 57 -10.49 -5.88 6.62
C GLU A 57 -9.22 -5.61 7.45
N ARG A 58 -9.31 -5.90 8.75
CA ARG A 58 -8.17 -5.80 9.66
C ARG A 58 -7.07 -6.77 9.26
N MET A 59 -5.84 -6.32 9.40
CA MET A 59 -4.68 -7.17 9.14
C MET A 59 -4.36 -8.05 10.34
N LYS A 60 -4.07 -9.34 10.09
CA LYS A 60 -3.68 -10.30 11.13
C LYS A 60 -2.43 -9.87 11.92
N LEU A 61 -1.54 -9.12 11.27
CA LEU A 61 -0.32 -8.62 11.90
C LEU A 61 -0.58 -7.53 12.95
N VAL A 62 -1.66 -6.78 12.79
CA VAL A 62 -2.06 -5.65 13.66
C VAL A 62 -3.57 -5.69 13.92
N PRO A 63 -4.09 -6.74 14.57
CA PRO A 63 -5.52 -6.99 14.69
C PRO A 63 -6.25 -5.93 15.52
N ASP A 64 -5.54 -5.23 16.38
CA ASP A 64 -6.09 -4.19 17.23
C ASP A 64 -6.30 -2.86 16.50
N ILE A 65 -5.69 -2.69 15.31
CA ILE A 65 -5.83 -1.47 14.53
C ILE A 65 -7.07 -1.61 13.64
N PRO A 66 -8.10 -0.74 13.82
CA PRO A 66 -9.32 -0.79 13.02
C PRO A 66 -9.05 -0.36 11.59
N THR A 67 -9.97 -0.70 10.68
CA THR A 67 -9.95 -0.16 9.32
C THR A 67 -10.56 1.24 9.28
N ILE A 68 -10.21 2.03 8.27
CA ILE A 68 -10.84 3.34 8.00
C ILE A 68 -12.36 3.15 7.77
N SER A 69 -12.75 2.03 7.16
CA SER A 69 -14.16 1.70 6.95
C SER A 69 -14.92 1.49 8.26
N GLU A 70 -14.32 0.80 9.24
CA GLU A 70 -14.87 0.63 10.60
C GLU A 70 -14.98 1.97 11.35
N GLN A 71 -14.11 2.93 11.04
CA GLN A 71 -14.10 4.28 11.63
C GLN A 71 -15.08 5.25 10.96
N GLY A 72 -15.98 4.76 10.10
CA GLY A 72 -17.09 5.52 9.55
C GLY A 72 -16.98 5.91 8.08
N VAL A 73 -15.83 5.71 7.42
CA VAL A 73 -15.68 5.96 5.98
C VAL A 73 -15.93 4.65 5.22
N LYS A 74 -17.19 4.27 5.13
CA LYS A 74 -17.62 2.98 4.58
C LYS A 74 -17.07 2.73 3.17
N GLY A 75 -16.54 1.52 2.96
CA GLY A 75 -15.99 1.08 1.68
C GLY A 75 -14.68 1.76 1.30
N PHE A 76 -14.05 2.51 2.23
CA PHE A 76 -12.73 3.08 1.96
C PHE A 76 -11.68 1.97 1.93
N GLU A 77 -11.05 1.83 0.79
CA GLU A 77 -9.91 0.96 0.58
C GLU A 77 -8.87 1.67 -0.27
N SER A 78 -7.63 1.67 0.21
CA SER A 78 -6.47 2.21 -0.49
C SER A 78 -5.23 1.48 0.01
N GLY A 79 -4.27 1.29 -0.85
CA GLY A 79 -3.02 0.64 -0.48
C GLY A 79 -1.96 0.83 -1.54
N THR A 80 -0.73 0.52 -1.16
CA THR A 80 0.38 0.37 -2.10
C THR A 80 0.56 -1.10 -2.42
N TRP A 81 0.90 -1.39 -3.64
CA TRP A 81 1.29 -2.73 -4.07
C TRP A 81 2.65 -2.65 -4.75
N GLN A 82 3.37 -3.74 -4.73
CA GLN A 82 4.64 -3.90 -5.42
C GLN A 82 4.52 -5.04 -6.42
N GLY A 83 5.01 -4.83 -7.61
CA GLY A 83 5.02 -5.82 -8.68
C GLY A 83 6.36 -5.79 -9.42
N VAL A 84 6.71 -6.92 -10.03
CA VAL A 84 7.88 -7.01 -10.88
C VAL A 84 7.46 -6.84 -12.33
N MET A 85 8.08 -5.91 -13.01
CA MET A 85 7.84 -5.63 -14.42
C MET A 85 9.05 -6.09 -15.24
N ALA A 86 8.77 -6.53 -16.45
CA ALA A 86 9.79 -6.95 -17.41
C ALA A 86 9.70 -6.10 -18.69
N PRO A 87 10.76 -6.02 -19.49
CA PRO A 87 10.69 -5.39 -20.79
C PRO A 87 9.60 -6.02 -21.68
N ALA A 88 8.90 -5.19 -22.47
CA ALA A 88 7.85 -5.66 -23.37
C ALA A 88 8.35 -6.64 -24.46
N THR A 89 9.67 -6.70 -24.68
CA THR A 89 10.31 -7.64 -25.58
C THR A 89 10.52 -9.03 -25.00
N MET A 90 10.25 -9.22 -23.69
CA MET A 90 10.34 -10.53 -23.07
C MET A 90 9.23 -11.44 -23.64
N THR A 91 9.59 -12.66 -23.99
CA THR A 91 8.60 -13.64 -24.49
C THR A 91 7.71 -14.18 -23.39
N ASP A 92 6.45 -14.46 -23.69
CA ASP A 92 5.47 -14.96 -22.73
C ASP A 92 5.95 -16.18 -21.94
N PRO A 93 6.57 -17.22 -22.56
CA PRO A 93 7.04 -18.39 -21.80
C PRO A 93 8.10 -18.02 -20.73
N VAL A 94 8.94 -17.03 -21.01
CA VAL A 94 9.96 -16.57 -20.03
C VAL A 94 9.29 -15.78 -18.91
N ALA A 95 8.34 -14.91 -19.24
CA ALA A 95 7.57 -14.15 -18.25
C ALA A 95 6.77 -15.07 -17.31
N GLU A 96 6.08 -16.07 -17.87
CA GLU A 96 5.34 -17.07 -17.09
C GLU A 96 6.25 -17.89 -16.18
N ARG A 97 7.41 -18.32 -16.70
CA ARG A 97 8.40 -19.07 -15.91
C ARG A 97 8.93 -18.23 -14.75
N LEU A 98 9.24 -16.96 -14.97
CA LEU A 98 9.68 -16.05 -13.90
C LEU A 98 8.59 -15.83 -12.86
N ALA A 99 7.36 -15.57 -13.29
CA ALA A 99 6.22 -15.39 -12.38
C ALA A 99 6.02 -16.62 -11.49
N MET A 100 6.11 -17.83 -12.06
CA MET A 100 6.01 -19.09 -11.33
C MET A 100 7.13 -19.25 -10.30
N LEU A 101 8.37 -18.97 -10.68
CA LEU A 101 9.51 -19.05 -9.76
C LEU A 101 9.39 -18.03 -8.61
N MET A 102 8.98 -16.80 -8.93
CA MET A 102 8.76 -15.78 -7.90
C MET A 102 7.63 -16.18 -6.94
N ALA A 103 6.52 -16.70 -7.46
CA ALA A 103 5.44 -17.20 -6.64
C ALA A 103 5.91 -18.33 -5.70
N GLN A 104 6.70 -19.26 -6.21
CA GLN A 104 7.29 -20.33 -5.40
C GLN A 104 8.20 -19.79 -4.28
N ILE A 105 9.00 -18.76 -4.56
CA ILE A 105 9.91 -18.16 -3.57
C ILE A 105 9.12 -17.43 -2.49
N VAL A 106 8.21 -16.53 -2.85
CA VAL A 106 7.50 -15.69 -1.87
C VAL A 106 6.51 -16.48 -1.01
N THR A 107 6.11 -17.67 -1.44
CA THR A 107 5.23 -18.57 -0.69
C THR A 107 6.01 -19.58 0.19
N GLN A 108 7.36 -19.59 0.18
CA GLN A 108 8.13 -20.36 1.14
C GLN A 108 7.85 -19.88 2.56
N PRO A 109 7.68 -20.78 3.53
CA PRO A 109 7.26 -20.40 4.88
C PRO A 109 8.14 -19.37 5.56
N ASP A 110 9.46 -19.49 5.41
CA ASP A 110 10.45 -18.56 5.96
C ASP A 110 10.40 -17.20 5.29
N VAL A 111 10.29 -17.14 3.96
CA VAL A 111 10.16 -15.89 3.19
C VAL A 111 8.82 -15.21 3.51
N THR A 112 7.74 -15.98 3.53
CA THR A 112 6.40 -15.50 3.90
C THR A 112 6.40 -14.90 5.32
N ALA A 113 7.00 -15.61 6.28
CA ALA A 113 7.09 -15.12 7.66
C ALA A 113 7.87 -13.80 7.74
N GLN A 114 9.02 -13.72 7.09
CA GLN A 114 9.86 -12.52 7.06
C GLN A 114 9.16 -11.32 6.43
N LEU A 115 8.45 -11.52 5.31
CA LEU A 115 7.69 -10.45 4.65
C LEU A 115 6.49 -10.00 5.50
N ASN A 116 5.77 -10.95 6.09
CA ASN A 116 4.65 -10.64 6.97
C ASN A 116 5.08 -9.86 8.22
N GLU A 117 6.21 -10.21 8.84
CA GLU A 117 6.77 -9.47 9.98
C GLU A 117 7.07 -8.01 9.64
N GLN A 118 7.39 -7.74 8.38
CA GLN A 118 7.61 -6.38 7.87
C GLN A 118 6.31 -5.67 7.45
N GLY A 119 5.15 -6.31 7.56
CA GLY A 119 3.86 -5.72 7.21
C GLY A 119 3.46 -5.86 5.73
N ALA A 120 4.17 -6.71 4.98
CA ALA A 120 3.77 -7.06 3.62
C ALA A 120 2.77 -8.21 3.64
N GLU A 121 1.78 -8.16 2.77
CA GLU A 121 0.87 -9.26 2.49
C GLU A 121 1.19 -9.84 1.11
N ILE A 122 1.37 -11.15 1.05
CA ILE A 122 1.76 -11.81 -0.18
C ILE A 122 0.53 -12.10 -1.02
N VAL A 123 0.55 -11.60 -2.25
CA VAL A 123 -0.43 -11.90 -3.28
C VAL A 123 0.32 -12.32 -4.54
N THR A 124 0.10 -13.54 -4.98
CA THR A 124 0.68 -14.05 -6.22
C THR A 124 -0.31 -13.89 -7.37
N ARG A 125 0.16 -13.41 -8.50
CA ARG A 125 -0.60 -13.31 -9.73
C ARG A 125 0.26 -13.77 -10.91
N ASN A 126 -0.36 -14.44 -11.86
CA ASN A 126 0.27 -14.69 -13.16
C ASN A 126 0.32 -13.40 -14.00
N PRO A 127 1.07 -13.34 -15.11
CA PRO A 127 1.18 -12.13 -15.92
C PRO A 127 -0.15 -11.56 -16.40
N ALA A 128 -1.10 -12.42 -16.80
CA ALA A 128 -2.41 -11.98 -17.27
C ALA A 128 -3.27 -11.39 -16.13
N GLU A 129 -3.27 -12.03 -14.97
CA GLU A 129 -3.96 -11.53 -13.76
C GLU A 129 -3.36 -10.20 -13.29
N LEU A 130 -2.03 -10.05 -13.36
CA LEU A 130 -1.37 -8.80 -12.99
C LEU A 130 -1.74 -7.69 -13.99
N ALA A 131 -1.80 -7.98 -15.28
CA ALA A 131 -2.19 -7.01 -16.29
C ALA A 131 -3.65 -6.53 -16.09
N GLN A 132 -4.57 -7.44 -15.77
CA GLN A 132 -5.96 -7.09 -15.45
C GLN A 132 -6.06 -6.24 -14.18
N PHE A 133 -5.33 -6.62 -13.13
CA PHE A 133 -5.24 -5.84 -11.90
C PHE A 133 -4.71 -4.43 -12.18
N PHE A 134 -3.64 -4.31 -12.94
CA PHE A 134 -3.05 -3.02 -13.31
C PHE A 134 -4.03 -2.13 -14.09
N ALA A 135 -4.76 -2.71 -15.04
CA ALA A 135 -5.79 -1.99 -15.79
C ALA A 135 -6.92 -1.48 -14.89
N SER A 136 -7.37 -2.30 -13.93
CA SER A 136 -8.41 -1.90 -12.97
C SER A 136 -7.94 -0.79 -12.02
N GLU A 137 -6.73 -0.88 -11.49
CA GLU A 137 -6.15 0.16 -10.64
C GLU A 137 -5.96 1.46 -11.40
N ARG A 138 -5.46 1.39 -12.64
CA ARG A 138 -5.33 2.58 -13.49
C ARG A 138 -6.69 3.26 -13.71
N ALA A 139 -7.72 2.52 -14.04
CA ALA A 139 -9.06 3.08 -14.24
C ALA A 139 -9.65 3.67 -12.96
N ARG A 140 -9.40 3.03 -11.81
CA ARG A 140 -9.81 3.51 -10.48
C ARG A 140 -9.14 4.83 -10.13
N TRP A 141 -7.81 4.90 -10.26
CA TRP A 141 -7.04 6.09 -9.90
C TRP A 141 -7.23 7.24 -10.89
N ALA A 142 -7.48 6.97 -12.18
CA ALA A 142 -7.82 8.01 -13.14
C ALA A 142 -9.04 8.83 -12.68
N LYS A 143 -10.10 8.15 -12.21
CA LYS A 143 -11.29 8.82 -11.66
C LYS A 143 -10.97 9.70 -10.45
N VAL A 144 -10.06 9.25 -9.58
CA VAL A 144 -9.65 10.03 -8.41
C VAL A 144 -8.87 11.27 -8.83
N VAL A 145 -7.92 11.15 -9.76
CA VAL A 145 -7.14 12.27 -10.29
C VAL A 145 -8.05 13.30 -10.95
N GLU A 146 -8.98 12.86 -11.81
CA GLU A 146 -9.97 13.74 -12.45
C GLU A 146 -10.82 14.50 -11.43
N SER A 147 -11.29 13.79 -10.39
CA SER A 147 -12.19 14.40 -9.37
C SER A 147 -11.48 15.32 -8.39
N THR A 148 -10.16 15.18 -8.21
CA THR A 148 -9.38 15.95 -7.24
C THR A 148 -8.56 17.08 -7.89
N ASN A 149 -8.47 17.10 -9.21
CA ASN A 149 -7.67 18.07 -9.98
C ASN A 149 -6.18 18.13 -9.52
N ILE A 150 -5.66 17.02 -9.01
CA ILE A 150 -4.26 16.91 -8.58
C ILE A 150 -3.38 16.98 -9.83
N LYS A 151 -2.46 17.95 -9.87
CA LYS A 151 -1.38 17.99 -10.86
C LYS A 151 -0.20 17.22 -10.29
N LEU A 152 0.29 16.26 -11.05
CA LEU A 152 1.56 15.57 -10.78
C LEU A 152 2.65 16.41 -11.45
N ASP A 153 3.49 17.04 -10.65
CA ASP A 153 4.70 17.73 -11.13
C ASP A 153 5.77 16.70 -11.51
#